data_044a342fd8840302c4195edbd311f8ed
#
_entry.id   044a342fd8840302c4195edbd311f8ed
#
_cell.length_a   1.000
_cell.length_b   1.000
_cell.length_c   1.000
_cell.angle_alpha   90.00
_cell.angle_beta   90.00
_cell.angle_gamma   90.00
#
_symmetry.space_group_name_H-M   'P 1'
#
loop_
_entity.id
_entity.type
_entity.pdbx_description
1 polymer ?
#
loop_
_entity_poly.entity_id
_entity_poly.type
_entity_poly.pdbx_seq_one_letter_code
_entity_poly.pdbx_strand_id
1 'polypeptide(L)'
;MRSSAASDVYKRQLFTMLMENFSRLGSTLTNWLLGLTDFMKVLSPAYFMTVAASTGSSTAAAFYEGILLMIWAVQWLLANLFLPAVNLSLLLKMVNYLSKEEMLTKMAELLDVAVNWGLKTLLGAIVGLQIVRNMVSPVMDAMKRSAVGKAASAIPGIGNAVTAVTELVLTSAVMVRNSFGAV
;
A
#
# COMPACT_ATOMS: atom_id res chain seq x y z
N MET A 1 -47.08 -25.06 -19.57
CA MET A 1 -46.72 -24.83 -18.13
C MET A 1 -45.48 -25.62 -17.63
N ARG A 2 -45.12 -26.79 -18.11
CA ARG A 2 -43.88 -27.51 -17.69
C ARG A 2 -42.57 -26.84 -18.13
N SER A 3 -42.51 -26.14 -19.22
CA SER A 3 -41.32 -25.48 -19.76
C SER A 3 -40.85 -24.27 -18.90
N SER A 4 -41.77 -23.53 -18.30
CA SER A 4 -41.47 -22.37 -17.44
C SER A 4 -40.84 -22.81 -16.12
N ALA A 5 -41.37 -23.83 -15.46
CA ALA A 5 -40.87 -24.34 -14.21
C ALA A 5 -39.45 -24.94 -14.35
N ALA A 6 -39.16 -25.64 -15.45
CA ALA A 6 -37.82 -26.16 -15.71
C ALA A 6 -36.80 -25.02 -15.96
N SER A 7 -37.21 -23.96 -16.65
CA SER A 7 -36.39 -22.74 -16.85
C SER A 7 -36.08 -22.04 -15.53
N ASP A 8 -37.05 -21.97 -14.62
CA ASP A 8 -36.87 -21.30 -13.33
C ASP A 8 -35.95 -22.09 -12.37
N VAL A 9 -36.05 -23.42 -12.39
CA VAL A 9 -35.13 -24.31 -11.66
C VAL A 9 -33.71 -24.17 -12.20
N TYR A 10 -33.53 -24.16 -13.52
CA TYR A 10 -32.22 -23.98 -14.15
C TYR A 10 -31.59 -22.61 -13.80
N LYS A 11 -32.38 -21.54 -13.83
CA LYS A 11 -31.93 -20.20 -13.44
C LYS A 11 -31.47 -20.16 -11.97
N ARG A 12 -32.23 -20.81 -11.07
CA ARG A 12 -31.85 -20.91 -9.65
C ARG A 12 -30.55 -21.70 -9.44
N GLN A 13 -30.39 -22.82 -10.15
CA GLN A 13 -29.15 -23.60 -10.06
C GLN A 13 -27.95 -22.81 -10.58
N LEU A 14 -28.08 -22.13 -11.73
CA LEU A 14 -27.03 -21.29 -12.27
C LEU A 14 -26.67 -20.16 -11.29
N PHE A 15 -27.67 -19.54 -10.69
CA PHE A 15 -27.48 -18.51 -9.68
C PHE A 15 -26.71 -19.02 -8.47
N THR A 16 -27.09 -20.19 -7.94
CA THR A 16 -26.41 -20.79 -6.78
C THR A 16 -24.95 -21.13 -7.09
N MET A 17 -24.67 -21.70 -8.26
CA MET A 17 -23.31 -22.00 -8.70
C MET A 17 -22.47 -20.74 -8.88
N LEU A 18 -23.03 -19.67 -9.44
CA LEU A 18 -22.34 -18.39 -9.59
C LEU A 18 -22.01 -17.78 -8.23
N MET A 19 -22.96 -17.80 -7.29
CA MET A 19 -22.75 -17.29 -5.93
C MET A 19 -21.69 -18.10 -5.18
N GLU A 20 -21.72 -19.42 -5.29
CA GLU A 20 -20.73 -20.29 -4.66
C GLU A 20 -19.32 -20.02 -5.21
N ASN A 21 -19.16 -19.97 -6.54
CA ASN A 21 -17.89 -19.65 -7.17
C ASN A 21 -17.39 -18.25 -6.79
N PHE A 22 -18.29 -17.28 -6.73
CA PHE A 22 -17.91 -15.93 -6.32
C PHE A 22 -17.48 -15.86 -4.85
N SER A 23 -18.21 -16.53 -3.97
CA SER A 23 -17.84 -16.64 -2.55
C SER A 23 -16.46 -17.31 -2.37
N ARG A 24 -16.18 -18.35 -3.14
CA ARG A 24 -14.86 -19.02 -3.16
C ARG A 24 -13.76 -18.07 -3.66
N LEU A 25 -14.01 -17.30 -4.72
CA LEU A 25 -13.07 -16.29 -5.23
C LEU A 25 -12.81 -15.20 -4.18
N GLY A 26 -13.84 -14.73 -3.50
CA GLY A 26 -13.72 -13.74 -2.42
C GLY A 26 -12.88 -14.26 -1.26
N SER A 27 -13.14 -15.49 -0.79
CA SER A 27 -12.37 -16.10 0.29
C SER A 27 -10.91 -16.37 -0.13
N THR A 28 -10.69 -16.83 -1.37
CA THR A 28 -9.35 -17.01 -1.93
C THR A 28 -8.59 -15.70 -1.97
N LEU A 29 -9.21 -14.62 -2.45
CA LEU A 29 -8.61 -13.29 -2.49
C LEU A 29 -8.27 -12.78 -1.08
N THR A 30 -9.16 -12.98 -0.11
CA THR A 30 -8.90 -12.62 1.30
C THR A 30 -7.69 -13.39 1.85
N ASN A 31 -7.60 -14.68 1.60
CA ASN A 31 -6.47 -15.50 2.04
C ASN A 31 -5.15 -15.05 1.37
N TRP A 32 -5.17 -14.69 0.10
CA TRP A 32 -4.02 -14.13 -0.59
C TRP A 32 -3.57 -12.79 0.00
N LEU A 33 -4.51 -11.90 0.33
CA LEU A 33 -4.22 -10.63 0.97
C LEU A 33 -3.60 -10.83 2.36
N LEU A 34 -4.12 -11.76 3.15
CA LEU A 34 -3.56 -12.11 4.45
C LEU A 34 -2.15 -12.70 4.30
N GLY A 35 -1.95 -13.66 3.40
CA GLY A 35 -0.65 -14.25 3.12
C GLY A 35 0.39 -13.21 2.66
N LEU A 36 -0.01 -12.27 1.80
CA LEU A 36 0.86 -11.17 1.38
C LEU A 36 1.23 -10.26 2.56
N THR A 37 0.28 -9.97 3.44
CA THR A 37 0.53 -9.16 4.64
C THR A 37 1.49 -9.85 5.60
N ASP A 38 1.33 -11.14 5.82
CA ASP A 38 2.21 -11.90 6.69
C ASP A 38 3.61 -12.03 6.08
N PHE A 39 3.71 -12.21 4.77
CA PHE A 39 4.99 -12.15 4.06
C PHE A 39 5.68 -10.78 4.25
N MET A 40 4.94 -9.68 4.11
CA MET A 40 5.48 -8.34 4.29
C MET A 40 5.90 -8.08 5.75
N LYS A 41 5.19 -8.62 6.74
CA LYS A 41 5.59 -8.54 8.16
C LYS A 41 6.93 -9.24 8.42
N VAL A 42 7.15 -10.40 7.79
CA VAL A 42 8.41 -11.16 7.93
C VAL A 42 9.55 -10.47 7.17
N LEU A 43 9.28 -9.95 5.98
CA LEU A 43 10.27 -9.25 5.15
C LEU A 43 10.69 -7.90 5.75
N SER A 44 9.76 -7.18 6.38
CA SER A 44 9.98 -5.82 6.87
C SER A 44 11.16 -5.68 7.85
N PRO A 45 11.39 -6.57 8.83
CA PRO A 45 12.55 -6.49 9.70
C PRO A 45 13.88 -6.64 8.95
N ALA A 46 13.97 -7.58 8.00
CA ALA A 46 15.18 -7.75 7.19
C ALA A 46 15.47 -6.52 6.33
N TYR A 47 14.43 -5.96 5.71
CA TYR A 47 14.54 -4.70 4.98
C TYR A 47 14.93 -3.53 5.88
N PHE A 48 14.35 -3.44 7.09
CA PHE A 48 14.73 -2.44 8.09
C PHE A 48 16.21 -2.51 8.45
N MET A 49 16.74 -3.70 8.70
CA MET A 49 18.17 -3.89 9.04
C MET A 49 19.08 -3.41 7.90
N THR A 50 18.71 -3.71 6.66
CA THR A 50 19.46 -3.25 5.47
C THR A 50 19.43 -1.72 5.34
N VAL A 51 18.26 -1.11 5.53
CA VAL A 51 18.08 0.35 5.48
C VAL A 51 18.81 1.00 6.67
N ALA A 52 18.77 0.43 7.87
CA ALA A 52 19.47 0.94 9.04
C ALA A 52 20.98 0.97 8.85
N ALA A 53 21.53 -0.05 8.20
CA ALA A 53 22.96 -0.11 7.89
C ALA A 53 23.39 0.97 6.88
N SER A 54 22.49 1.36 5.95
CA SER A 54 22.81 2.32 4.88
C SER A 54 22.48 3.78 5.22
N THR A 55 21.42 4.05 6.00
CA THR A 55 20.92 5.41 6.24
C THR A 55 20.96 5.86 7.70
N GLY A 56 21.28 4.96 8.60
CA GLY A 56 21.24 5.20 10.05
C GLY A 56 19.92 4.82 10.72
N SER A 57 20.00 4.43 11.97
CA SER A 57 18.93 3.77 12.73
C SER A 57 17.65 4.61 12.87
N SER A 58 17.75 5.91 13.08
CA SER A 58 16.57 6.76 13.30
C SER A 58 15.73 6.96 12.03
N THR A 59 16.39 7.13 10.88
CA THR A 59 15.73 7.25 9.58
C THR A 59 15.11 5.92 9.16
N ALA A 60 15.83 4.83 9.37
CA ALA A 60 15.35 3.49 9.09
C ALA A 60 14.12 3.13 9.94
N ALA A 61 14.06 3.50 11.22
CA ALA A 61 12.91 3.28 12.10
C ALA A 61 11.65 3.99 11.57
N ALA A 62 11.76 5.27 11.20
CA ALA A 62 10.64 6.01 10.62
C ALA A 62 10.15 5.42 9.29
N PHE A 63 11.08 4.90 8.47
CA PHE A 63 10.74 4.18 7.24
C PHE A 63 9.96 2.89 7.51
N TYR A 64 10.46 2.10 8.46
CA TYR A 64 9.85 0.84 8.84
C TYR A 64 8.43 1.04 9.37
N GLU A 65 8.26 2.00 10.29
CA GLU A 65 6.95 2.33 10.86
C GLU A 65 5.98 2.83 9.79
N GLY A 66 6.42 3.68 8.88
CA GLY A 66 5.61 4.16 7.75
C GLY A 66 5.20 3.05 6.77
N ILE A 67 6.08 2.06 6.51
CA ILE A 67 5.73 0.89 5.68
C ILE A 67 4.68 0.02 6.37
N LEU A 68 4.85 -0.28 7.66
CA LEU A 68 3.89 -1.09 8.40
C LEU A 68 2.52 -0.42 8.46
N LEU A 69 2.48 0.88 8.71
CA LEU A 69 1.24 1.65 8.73
C LEU A 69 0.56 1.65 7.37
N MET A 70 1.31 1.80 6.28
CA MET A 70 0.78 1.75 4.92
C MET A 70 0.22 0.37 4.58
N ILE A 71 0.92 -0.71 4.92
CA ILE A 71 0.45 -2.08 4.72
C ILE A 71 -0.85 -2.31 5.49
N TRP A 72 -0.90 -1.91 6.76
CA TRP A 72 -2.09 -2.02 7.59
C TRP A 72 -3.28 -1.23 7.01
N ALA A 73 -3.06 0.02 6.60
CA ALA A 73 -4.12 0.87 6.05
C ALA A 73 -4.68 0.30 4.74
N VAL A 74 -3.81 -0.12 3.80
CA VAL A 74 -4.22 -0.73 2.53
C VAL A 74 -4.99 -2.02 2.78
N GLN A 75 -4.49 -2.89 3.65
CA GLN A 75 -5.15 -4.15 3.99
C GLN A 75 -6.53 -3.91 4.61
N TRP A 76 -6.61 -2.97 5.57
CA TRP A 76 -7.87 -2.63 6.22
C TRP A 76 -8.91 -2.10 5.22
N LEU A 77 -8.49 -1.21 4.32
CA LEU A 77 -9.36 -0.66 3.28
C LEU A 77 -9.85 -1.75 2.30
N LEU A 78 -8.95 -2.59 1.84
CA LEU A 78 -9.30 -3.67 0.91
C LEU A 78 -10.23 -4.68 1.55
N ALA A 79 -9.95 -5.13 2.77
CA ALA A 79 -10.73 -6.15 3.45
C ALA A 79 -12.10 -5.64 3.94
N ASN A 80 -12.15 -4.42 4.51
CA ASN A 80 -13.35 -3.93 5.19
C ASN A 80 -14.23 -3.01 4.32
N LEU A 81 -13.67 -2.42 3.27
CA LEU A 81 -14.43 -1.51 2.41
C LEU A 81 -14.63 -2.09 1.01
N PHE A 82 -13.55 -2.42 0.30
CA PHE A 82 -13.64 -2.81 -1.11
C PHE A 82 -14.23 -4.21 -1.31
N LEU A 83 -13.81 -5.20 -0.54
CA LEU A 83 -14.36 -6.56 -0.66
C LEU A 83 -15.86 -6.62 -0.38
N PRO A 84 -16.40 -6.05 0.71
CA PRO A 84 -17.84 -5.99 0.94
C PRO A 84 -18.58 -5.20 -0.13
N ALA A 85 -18.02 -4.09 -0.64
CA ALA A 85 -18.64 -3.28 -1.68
C ALA A 85 -18.76 -4.04 -3.02
N VAL A 86 -17.72 -4.77 -3.39
CA VAL A 86 -17.73 -5.64 -4.59
C VAL A 86 -18.75 -6.77 -4.43
N ASN A 87 -18.80 -7.41 -3.26
CA ASN A 87 -19.79 -8.45 -2.96
C ASN A 87 -21.23 -7.91 -3.08
N LEU A 88 -21.47 -6.72 -2.53
CA LEU A 88 -22.79 -6.08 -2.60
C LEU A 88 -23.15 -5.68 -4.04
N SER A 89 -22.21 -5.11 -4.79
CA SER A 89 -22.43 -4.76 -6.22
C SER A 89 -22.82 -5.99 -7.02
N LEU A 90 -22.14 -7.11 -6.80
CA LEU A 90 -22.42 -8.34 -7.51
C LEU A 90 -23.80 -8.91 -7.13
N LEU A 91 -24.14 -8.91 -5.82
CA LEU A 91 -25.47 -9.30 -5.34
C LEU A 91 -26.57 -8.47 -6.00
N LEU A 92 -26.41 -7.14 -6.03
CA LEU A 92 -27.38 -6.24 -6.66
C LEU A 92 -27.54 -6.54 -8.16
N LYS A 93 -26.46 -6.78 -8.89
CA LYS A 93 -26.51 -7.16 -10.31
C LYS A 93 -27.25 -8.47 -10.53
N MET A 94 -27.02 -9.45 -9.65
CA MET A 94 -27.68 -10.74 -9.73
C MET A 94 -29.18 -10.65 -9.42
N VAL A 95 -29.55 -9.90 -8.36
CA VAL A 95 -30.96 -9.66 -8.01
C VAL A 95 -31.65 -8.87 -9.12
N ASN A 96 -30.99 -7.88 -9.70
CA ASN A 96 -31.51 -7.10 -10.81
C ASN A 96 -31.77 -7.95 -12.06
N TYR A 97 -30.91 -8.91 -12.36
CA TYR A 97 -31.11 -9.85 -13.46
C TYR A 97 -32.37 -10.70 -13.29
N LEU A 98 -32.74 -10.99 -12.04
CA LEU A 98 -33.95 -11.76 -11.69
C LEU A 98 -35.21 -10.86 -11.65
N SER A 99 -35.11 -9.65 -11.11
CA SER A 99 -36.22 -8.75 -10.83
C SER A 99 -36.48 -7.71 -11.92
N LYS A 100 -35.46 -7.39 -12.76
CA LYS A 100 -35.48 -6.34 -13.78
C LYS A 100 -35.90 -4.95 -13.27
N GLU A 101 -35.54 -4.63 -12.03
CA GLU A 101 -35.83 -3.32 -11.46
C GLU A 101 -34.73 -2.30 -11.78
N GLU A 102 -35.09 -1.18 -12.38
CA GLU A 102 -34.15 -0.12 -12.77
C GLU A 102 -33.38 0.49 -11.58
N MET A 103 -34.00 0.56 -10.41
CA MET A 103 -33.36 1.08 -9.20
C MET A 103 -32.14 0.24 -8.78
N LEU A 104 -32.25 -1.08 -8.83
CA LEU A 104 -31.15 -1.98 -8.47
C LEU A 104 -29.98 -1.88 -9.43
N THR A 105 -30.25 -1.65 -10.73
CA THR A 105 -29.23 -1.38 -11.73
C THR A 105 -28.42 -0.14 -11.39
N LYS A 106 -29.09 0.97 -11.12
CA LYS A 106 -28.43 2.25 -10.78
C LYS A 106 -27.61 2.16 -9.50
N MET A 107 -28.10 1.44 -8.49
CA MET A 107 -27.35 1.21 -7.24
C MET A 107 -26.09 0.37 -7.48
N ALA A 108 -26.17 -0.68 -8.30
CA ALA A 108 -25.02 -1.50 -8.66
C ALA A 108 -23.97 -0.69 -9.45
N GLU A 109 -24.41 0.13 -10.41
CA GLU A 109 -23.54 1.02 -11.17
C GLU A 109 -22.82 2.05 -10.26
N LEU A 110 -23.53 2.66 -9.32
CA LEU A 110 -22.95 3.59 -8.35
C LEU A 110 -21.86 2.91 -7.50
N LEU A 111 -22.13 1.69 -7.03
CA LEU A 111 -21.14 0.93 -6.29
C LEU A 111 -19.92 0.58 -7.14
N ASP A 112 -20.10 0.18 -8.38
CA ASP A 112 -18.98 -0.09 -9.30
C ASP A 112 -18.14 1.17 -9.55
N VAL A 113 -18.77 2.31 -9.77
CA VAL A 113 -18.07 3.58 -9.95
C VAL A 113 -17.32 3.94 -8.69
N ALA A 114 -17.96 3.83 -7.51
CA ALA A 114 -17.33 4.13 -6.22
C ALA A 114 -16.13 3.21 -5.92
N VAL A 115 -16.26 1.91 -6.16
CA VAL A 115 -15.16 0.94 -5.99
C VAL A 115 -14.01 1.24 -6.95
N ASN A 116 -14.29 1.44 -8.23
CA ASN A 116 -13.27 1.74 -9.23
C ASN A 116 -12.55 3.07 -8.95
N TRP A 117 -13.30 4.10 -8.59
CA TRP A 117 -12.75 5.40 -8.21
C TRP A 117 -11.89 5.26 -6.93
N GLY A 118 -12.40 4.59 -5.93
CA GLY A 118 -11.70 4.36 -4.67
C GLY A 118 -10.40 3.57 -4.85
N LEU A 119 -10.40 2.50 -5.66
CA LEU A 119 -9.18 1.72 -5.95
C LEU A 119 -8.15 2.55 -6.71
N LYS A 120 -8.57 3.34 -7.70
CA LYS A 120 -7.68 4.25 -8.43
C LYS A 120 -7.08 5.33 -7.51
N THR A 121 -7.90 5.89 -6.62
CA THR A 121 -7.46 6.89 -5.63
C THR A 121 -6.49 6.28 -4.64
N LEU A 122 -6.76 5.07 -4.15
CA LEU A 122 -5.87 4.34 -3.25
C LEU A 122 -4.50 4.09 -3.90
N LEU A 123 -4.51 3.59 -5.15
CA LEU A 123 -3.29 3.38 -5.92
C LEU A 123 -2.52 4.70 -6.13
N GLY A 124 -3.22 5.76 -6.53
CA GLY A 124 -2.65 7.09 -6.69
C GLY A 124 -2.06 7.65 -5.41
N ALA A 125 -2.74 7.44 -4.27
CA ALA A 125 -2.25 7.84 -2.95
C ALA A 125 -0.97 7.09 -2.56
N ILE A 126 -0.90 5.78 -2.78
CA ILE A 126 0.30 4.96 -2.51
C ILE A 126 1.48 5.45 -3.35
N VAL A 127 1.29 5.63 -4.67
CA VAL A 127 2.33 6.12 -5.58
C VAL A 127 2.73 7.55 -5.23
N GLY A 128 1.77 8.44 -4.94
CA GLY A 128 2.03 9.82 -4.53
C GLY A 128 2.83 9.90 -3.24
N LEU A 129 2.51 9.08 -2.25
CA LEU A 129 3.22 9.01 -0.98
C LEU A 129 4.66 8.50 -1.16
N GLN A 130 4.88 7.57 -2.09
CA GLN A 130 6.20 7.09 -2.49
C GLN A 130 7.05 8.22 -3.10
N ILE A 131 6.45 9.01 -3.99
CA ILE A 131 7.14 10.16 -4.62
C ILE A 131 7.52 11.20 -3.56
N VAL A 132 6.59 11.60 -2.71
CA VAL A 132 6.84 12.57 -1.62
C VAL A 132 7.96 12.06 -0.71
N ARG A 133 7.94 10.79 -0.35
CA ARG A 133 8.95 10.15 0.49
C ARG A 133 10.35 10.22 -0.15
N ASN A 134 10.45 9.94 -1.45
CA ASN A 134 11.71 10.01 -2.19
C ASN A 134 12.27 11.44 -2.28
N MET A 135 11.39 12.45 -2.27
CA MET A 135 11.79 13.85 -2.25
C MET A 135 12.20 14.36 -0.86
N VAL A 136 11.55 13.86 0.19
CA VAL A 136 11.82 14.30 1.58
C VAL A 136 13.10 13.69 2.14
N SER A 137 13.45 12.45 1.77
CA SER A 137 14.66 11.78 2.24
C SER A 137 15.95 12.61 2.07
N PRO A 138 16.29 13.15 0.88
CA PRO A 138 17.52 13.90 0.71
C PRO A 138 17.52 15.23 1.50
N VAL A 139 16.34 15.84 1.68
CA VAL A 139 16.21 17.08 2.48
C VAL A 139 16.46 16.81 3.97
N MET A 140 15.93 15.73 4.51
CA MET A 140 16.18 15.32 5.88
C MET A 140 17.66 15.01 6.14
N ASP A 141 18.31 14.33 5.20
CA ASP A 141 19.73 14.02 5.29
C ASP A 141 20.60 15.29 5.21
N ALA A 142 20.23 16.26 4.37
CA ALA A 142 20.90 17.56 4.29
C ALA A 142 20.75 18.37 5.59
N MET A 143 19.56 18.37 6.19
CA MET A 143 19.33 19.03 7.48
C MET A 143 20.13 18.40 8.61
N LYS A 144 20.23 17.06 8.68
CA LYS A 144 21.05 16.36 9.68
C LYS A 144 22.53 16.70 9.54
N ARG A 145 23.05 16.75 8.30
CA ARG A 145 24.44 17.16 8.04
C ARG A 145 24.70 18.61 8.46
N SER A 146 23.79 19.51 8.16
CA SER A 146 23.89 20.91 8.57
C SER A 146 23.86 21.08 10.08
N ALA A 147 23.03 20.31 10.80
CA ALA A 147 22.97 20.33 12.26
C ALA A 147 24.27 19.80 12.90
N VAL A 148 24.83 18.69 12.37
CA VAL A 148 26.11 18.14 12.86
C VAL A 148 27.27 19.09 12.55
N GLY A 149 27.31 19.71 11.36
CA GLY A 149 28.30 20.71 11.00
C GLY A 149 28.25 21.94 11.92
N LYS A 150 27.04 22.44 12.21
CA LYS A 150 26.87 23.56 13.16
C LYS A 150 27.25 23.22 14.60
N ALA A 151 26.94 22.00 15.04
CA ALA A 151 27.35 21.54 16.39
C ALA A 151 28.88 21.40 16.49
N ALA A 152 29.54 20.90 15.44
CA ALA A 152 31.00 20.78 15.38
C ALA A 152 31.69 22.17 15.31
N SER A 153 31.12 23.13 14.58
CA SER A 153 31.66 24.49 14.46
C SER A 153 31.47 25.35 15.73
N ALA A 154 30.63 24.93 16.64
CA ALA A 154 30.43 25.63 17.93
C ALA A 154 31.58 25.40 18.93
N ILE A 155 32.55 24.53 18.65
CA ILE A 155 33.71 24.31 19.47
C ILE A 155 34.83 25.31 19.12
N PRO A 156 35.12 26.31 19.96
CA PRO A 156 36.12 27.31 19.66
C PRO A 156 37.53 26.69 19.58
N GLY A 157 38.23 26.93 18.49
CA GLY A 157 39.63 26.52 18.26
C GLY A 157 39.85 25.32 17.37
N ILE A 158 38.88 24.39 17.24
CA ILE A 158 39.01 23.17 16.41
C ILE A 158 37.84 23.03 15.41
N GLY A 159 36.85 23.88 15.50
CA GLY A 159 35.59 23.77 14.74
C GLY A 159 35.79 23.67 13.22
N ASN A 160 36.70 24.50 12.66
CA ASN A 160 36.93 24.50 11.21
C ASN A 160 37.64 23.22 10.71
N ALA A 161 38.58 22.68 11.48
CA ALA A 161 39.29 21.46 11.11
C ALA A 161 38.37 20.22 11.23
N VAL A 162 37.57 20.14 12.31
CA VAL A 162 36.61 19.07 12.53
C VAL A 162 35.49 19.12 11.45
N THR A 163 35.03 20.33 11.08
CA THR A 163 34.02 20.48 10.05
C THR A 163 34.55 20.01 8.68
N ALA A 164 35.77 20.39 8.30
CA ALA A 164 36.39 19.96 7.05
C ALA A 164 36.58 18.44 6.98
N VAL A 165 37.08 17.81 8.06
CA VAL A 165 37.23 16.34 8.11
C VAL A 165 35.87 15.64 8.08
N THR A 166 34.89 16.16 8.80
CA THR A 166 33.52 15.60 8.81
C THR A 166 32.87 15.69 7.45
N GLU A 167 33.02 16.82 6.74
CA GLU A 167 32.51 16.97 5.35
C GLU A 167 33.22 16.00 4.39
N LEU A 168 34.52 15.80 4.53
CA LEU A 168 35.28 14.91 3.67
C LEU A 168 34.87 13.43 3.89
N VAL A 169 34.71 13.03 5.14
CA VAL A 169 34.21 11.68 5.50
C VAL A 169 32.79 11.47 5.03
N LEU A 170 31.89 12.45 5.24
CA LEU A 170 30.49 12.38 4.79
C LEU A 170 30.39 12.34 3.28
N THR A 171 31.19 13.15 2.57
CA THR A 171 31.21 13.15 1.10
C THR A 171 31.71 11.83 0.54
N SER A 172 32.75 11.25 1.15
CA SER A 172 33.26 9.93 0.80
C SER A 172 32.22 8.84 1.05
N ALA A 173 31.54 8.88 2.19
CA ALA A 173 30.46 7.93 2.53
C ALA A 173 29.27 8.04 1.54
N VAL A 174 28.94 9.24 1.10
CA VAL A 174 27.88 9.47 0.08
C VAL A 174 28.30 8.96 -1.29
N MET A 175 29.57 9.14 -1.69
CA MET A 175 30.06 8.59 -2.96
C MET A 175 30.01 7.06 -2.95
N VAL A 176 30.47 6.43 -1.85
CA VAL A 176 30.39 4.97 -1.67
C VAL A 176 28.93 4.51 -1.73
N ARG A 177 28.03 5.18 -1.01
CA ARG A 177 26.59 4.87 -1.02
C ARG A 177 25.98 4.99 -2.41
N ASN A 178 26.28 6.05 -3.14
CA ASN A 178 25.75 6.24 -4.50
C ASN A 178 26.33 5.22 -5.49
N SER A 179 27.55 4.75 -5.28
CA SER A 179 28.16 3.70 -6.10
C SER A 179 27.50 2.33 -5.87
N PHE A 180 27.03 2.05 -4.66
CA PHE A 180 26.33 0.80 -4.34
C PHE A 180 24.80 0.90 -4.55
N GLY A 181 24.23 2.11 -4.62
CA GLY A 181 22.80 2.34 -4.81
C GLY A 181 22.37 2.52 -6.27
N ALA A 182 23.31 2.39 -7.21
CA ALA A 182 23.06 2.49 -8.66
C ALA A 182 22.84 1.13 -9.34
N VAL A 183 22.58 0.07 -8.56
CA VAL A 183 22.19 -1.27 -9.05
C VAL A 183 20.74 -1.55 -8.78
#